data_b5c6f194ce53f4c0f441ed7a25cccd47
#
_entry.id   b5c6f194ce53f4c0f441ed7a25cccd47
#
_cell.length_a   1.000
_cell.length_b   1.000
_cell.length_c   1.000
_cell.angle_alpha   90.00
_cell.angle_beta   90.00
_cell.angle_gamma   90.00
#
_symmetry.space_group_name_H-M   'P 1'
#
loop_
_entity.id
_entity.type
_entity.pdbx_description
1 polymer ?
#
loop_
_entity_poly.entity_id
_entity_poly.type
_entity_poly.pdbx_seq_one_letter_code
_entity_poly.pdbx_strand_id
1 'polypeptide(L)'
;MGGGSGGHVTPVVAVLKELRARHPRVELRFWCDAKFAPQARATVAAFDATIPVQTIVAGKFRRYYHLTIFQQLTWPSLVAKNVGDLFRIVTGFVQSFFKLIIWRPDVVFTKGGYVCLPVGLAARLLRIPLVIHDSDAHPGLTNRVLAKWATAIATGAPLEYYSYPKDRTRYVGIPIATEFQPFSKSQQIAAKKEWAIASERPLIVVTGGGLGATRINEVIVDTLPRLQQSGSVVLVAGAGQYDELRAVMPANSDTFQLYPFVTNMHSLLGAADVVVTRAGATTILELAALEKPTILIPNGKLTGGHQLKNAVVYQEAGAVAVLDEDALLANKQQLAETIDQLFAEPKVTAAMAHRFGKFAKPDAAKDMATMIIAARRS
;
A
#
# COMPACT_ATOMS: atom_id res chain seq x y z
N MET A 1 -5.52 4.91 -13.73
CA MET A 1 -6.45 5.29 -12.67
C MET A 1 -6.15 4.53 -11.38
N GLY A 2 -6.55 5.09 -10.24
CA GLY A 2 -6.41 4.48 -8.93
C GLY A 2 -7.28 5.23 -7.91
N GLY A 3 -7.77 4.54 -6.89
CA GLY A 3 -8.62 5.14 -5.86
C GLY A 3 -8.96 4.13 -4.78
N GLY A 4 -9.69 4.58 -3.75
CA GLY A 4 -10.07 3.74 -2.62
C GLY A 4 -9.05 3.75 -1.46
N SER A 5 -7.80 4.14 -1.69
CA SER A 5 -6.77 4.36 -0.66
C SER A 5 -5.58 5.14 -1.23
N GLY A 6 -4.78 5.78 -0.37
CA GLY A 6 -3.55 6.47 -0.78
C GLY A 6 -2.53 5.56 -1.48
N GLY A 7 -2.45 4.30 -1.09
CA GLY A 7 -1.60 3.29 -1.72
C GLY A 7 -1.91 2.99 -3.20
N HIS A 8 -3.01 3.51 -3.75
CA HIS A 8 -3.32 3.42 -5.18
C HIS A 8 -2.95 4.68 -5.97
N VAL A 9 -2.72 5.82 -5.33
CA VAL A 9 -2.41 7.09 -6.04
C VAL A 9 -0.91 7.22 -6.29
N THR A 10 -0.09 7.14 -5.26
CA THR A 10 1.37 7.31 -5.36
C THR A 10 2.02 6.38 -6.40
N PRO A 11 1.71 5.07 -6.45
CA PRO A 11 2.25 4.20 -7.48
C PRO A 11 1.84 4.56 -8.90
N VAL A 12 0.62 5.09 -9.09
CA VAL A 12 0.20 5.55 -10.43
C VAL A 12 0.99 6.78 -10.83
N VAL A 13 1.24 7.73 -9.92
CA VAL A 13 2.05 8.92 -10.23
C VAL A 13 3.48 8.54 -10.61
N ALA A 14 4.09 7.54 -9.97
CA ALA A 14 5.40 7.03 -10.39
C ALA A 14 5.39 6.53 -11.85
N VAL A 15 4.32 5.81 -12.25
CA VAL A 15 4.14 5.39 -13.65
C VAL A 15 3.91 6.57 -14.59
N LEU A 16 3.13 7.58 -14.17
CA LEU A 16 2.89 8.78 -14.97
C LEU A 16 4.20 9.55 -15.23
N LYS A 17 5.09 9.63 -14.23
CA LYS A 17 6.44 10.23 -14.38
C LYS A 17 7.24 9.53 -15.48
N GLU A 18 7.28 8.20 -15.46
CA GLU A 18 7.99 7.40 -16.46
C GLU A 18 7.38 7.54 -17.87
N LEU A 19 6.05 7.56 -17.98
CA LEU A 19 5.37 7.78 -19.25
C LEU A 19 5.67 9.15 -19.82
N ARG A 20 5.63 10.20 -19.00
CA ARG A 20 5.94 11.58 -19.41
C ARG A 20 7.41 11.73 -19.81
N ALA A 21 8.33 11.11 -19.08
CA ALA A 21 9.76 11.15 -19.41
C ALA A 21 10.06 10.50 -20.77
N ARG A 22 9.41 9.38 -21.10
CA ARG A 22 9.60 8.67 -22.39
C ARG A 22 8.83 9.28 -23.54
N HIS A 23 7.67 9.86 -23.28
CA HIS A 23 6.78 10.47 -24.24
C HIS A 23 6.33 11.84 -23.76
N PRO A 24 7.13 12.92 -23.94
CA PRO A 24 6.82 14.26 -23.41
C PRO A 24 5.47 14.83 -23.85
N ARG A 25 4.97 14.41 -25.02
CA ARG A 25 3.68 14.88 -25.58
C ARG A 25 2.50 13.95 -25.27
N VAL A 26 2.68 12.90 -24.42
CA VAL A 26 1.58 11.98 -24.10
C VAL A 26 0.47 12.73 -23.36
N GLU A 27 -0.77 12.55 -23.80
CA GLU A 27 -1.93 13.05 -23.07
C GLU A 27 -2.27 12.08 -21.94
N LEU A 28 -2.25 12.58 -20.72
CA LEU A 28 -2.51 11.80 -19.50
C LEU A 28 -3.75 12.35 -18.79
N ARG A 29 -4.62 11.46 -18.31
CA ARG A 29 -5.75 11.81 -17.44
C ARG A 29 -5.79 10.86 -16.26
N PHE A 30 -5.99 11.39 -15.06
CA PHE A 30 -6.11 10.59 -13.85
C PHE A 30 -7.58 10.53 -13.38
N TRP A 31 -8.11 9.32 -13.18
CA TRP A 31 -9.48 9.12 -12.70
C TRP A 31 -9.46 8.41 -11.35
N CYS A 32 -10.29 8.89 -10.40
CA CYS A 32 -10.42 8.34 -9.05
C CYS A 32 -11.87 8.46 -8.55
N ASP A 33 -12.14 7.98 -7.34
CA ASP A 33 -13.40 8.24 -6.66
C ASP A 33 -13.42 9.62 -5.98
N ALA A 34 -14.62 10.13 -5.67
CA ALA A 34 -14.79 11.46 -5.08
C ALA A 34 -14.12 11.58 -3.69
N LYS A 35 -14.07 10.50 -2.91
CA LYS A 35 -13.50 10.52 -1.56
C LYS A 35 -12.01 10.79 -1.58
N PHE A 36 -11.28 10.21 -2.53
CA PHE A 36 -9.82 10.37 -2.66
C PHE A 36 -9.40 11.47 -3.65
N ALA A 37 -10.36 12.15 -4.30
CA ALA A 37 -10.07 13.20 -5.27
C ALA A 37 -9.21 14.35 -4.71
N PRO A 38 -9.41 14.87 -3.49
CA PRO A 38 -8.55 15.94 -2.95
C PRO A 38 -7.07 15.50 -2.86
N GLN A 39 -6.81 14.32 -2.27
CA GLN A 39 -5.47 13.78 -2.16
C GLN A 39 -4.87 13.46 -3.53
N ALA A 40 -5.64 12.87 -4.44
CA ALA A 40 -5.20 12.56 -5.79
C ALA A 40 -4.82 13.83 -6.56
N ARG A 41 -5.60 14.91 -6.45
CA ARG A 41 -5.30 16.21 -7.06
C ARG A 41 -4.00 16.78 -6.52
N ALA A 42 -3.81 16.81 -5.20
CA ALA A 42 -2.59 17.28 -4.58
C ALA A 42 -1.35 16.49 -5.07
N THR A 43 -1.43 15.15 -5.06
CA THR A 43 -0.32 14.29 -5.45
C THR A 43 0.00 14.37 -6.94
N VAL A 44 -1.02 14.42 -7.81
CA VAL A 44 -0.82 14.53 -9.27
C VAL A 44 -0.31 15.92 -9.62
N ALA A 45 -0.88 16.99 -9.04
CA ALA A 45 -0.47 18.38 -9.30
C ALA A 45 0.96 18.66 -8.83
N ALA A 46 1.41 18.03 -7.74
CA ALA A 46 2.80 18.11 -7.29
C ALA A 46 3.80 17.53 -8.31
N PHE A 47 3.36 16.63 -9.19
CA PHE A 47 4.14 16.12 -10.30
C PHE A 47 3.93 16.93 -11.57
N ASP A 48 2.69 17.09 -12.02
CA ASP A 48 2.33 17.77 -13.27
C ASP A 48 0.89 18.31 -13.15
N ALA A 49 0.78 19.63 -12.93
CA ALA A 49 -0.50 20.32 -12.76
C ALA A 49 -1.36 20.32 -14.04
N THR A 50 -0.80 19.98 -15.19
CA THR A 50 -1.54 19.90 -16.47
C THR A 50 -2.35 18.61 -16.61
N ILE A 51 -2.12 17.60 -15.76
CA ILE A 51 -2.85 16.33 -15.79
C ILE A 51 -4.22 16.50 -15.10
N PRO A 52 -5.34 16.41 -15.85
CA PRO A 52 -6.66 16.58 -15.26
C PRO A 52 -7.01 15.38 -14.37
N VAL A 53 -7.41 15.65 -13.12
CA VAL A 53 -7.93 14.66 -12.17
C VAL A 53 -9.45 14.72 -12.14
N GLN A 54 -10.10 13.66 -12.58
CA GLN A 54 -11.55 13.57 -12.69
C GLN A 54 -12.11 12.48 -11.77
N THR A 55 -13.36 12.64 -11.36
CA THR A 55 -14.04 11.66 -10.53
C THR A 55 -14.97 10.75 -11.34
N ILE A 56 -15.04 9.50 -10.91
CA ILE A 56 -15.96 8.48 -11.40
C ILE A 56 -16.81 8.00 -10.23
N VAL A 57 -18.12 7.91 -10.45
CA VAL A 57 -19.02 7.28 -9.50
C VAL A 57 -18.68 5.79 -9.41
N ALA A 58 -18.55 5.27 -8.20
CA ALA A 58 -18.18 3.87 -8.01
C ALA A 58 -18.80 3.31 -6.72
N GLY A 59 -19.21 2.05 -6.78
CA GLY A 59 -19.74 1.30 -5.65
C GLY A 59 -18.72 0.32 -5.11
N LYS A 60 -18.64 0.20 -3.79
CA LYS A 60 -17.73 -0.73 -3.11
C LYS A 60 -18.53 -1.90 -2.54
N PHE A 61 -18.58 -3.04 -3.22
CA PHE A 61 -19.19 -4.23 -2.66
C PHE A 61 -18.52 -4.64 -1.34
N ARG A 62 -19.33 -4.73 -0.28
CA ARG A 62 -18.91 -5.12 1.05
C ARG A 62 -19.03 -6.63 1.17
N ARG A 63 -17.91 -7.26 1.49
CA ARG A 63 -17.82 -8.71 1.73
C ARG A 63 -16.99 -8.94 2.97
N TYR A 64 -17.55 -9.63 3.93
CA TYR A 64 -16.86 -9.96 5.16
C TYR A 64 -16.24 -11.35 5.04
N TYR A 65 -14.94 -11.46 5.20
CA TYR A 65 -14.18 -12.69 5.02
C TYR A 65 -14.60 -13.80 6.00
N HIS A 66 -14.97 -13.43 7.21
CA HIS A 66 -15.38 -14.35 8.27
C HIS A 66 -16.85 -14.81 8.17
N LEU A 67 -17.63 -14.32 7.20
CA LEU A 67 -19.03 -14.67 6.99
C LEU A 67 -19.19 -15.48 5.69
N THR A 68 -20.01 -16.52 5.75
CA THR A 68 -20.43 -17.26 4.55
C THR A 68 -21.29 -16.36 3.65
N ILE A 69 -21.40 -16.72 2.37
CA ILE A 69 -22.26 -15.97 1.42
C ILE A 69 -23.71 -15.97 1.92
N PHE A 70 -24.18 -17.06 2.48
CA PHE A 70 -25.54 -17.17 3.02
C PHE A 70 -25.78 -16.18 4.19
N GLN A 71 -24.87 -16.15 5.14
CA GLN A 71 -24.91 -15.19 6.25
C GLN A 71 -24.87 -13.73 5.78
N GLN A 72 -24.14 -13.43 4.71
CA GLN A 72 -24.12 -12.09 4.15
C GLN A 72 -25.44 -11.73 3.45
N LEU A 73 -26.11 -12.68 2.80
CA LEU A 73 -27.41 -12.49 2.18
C LEU A 73 -28.57 -12.34 3.18
N THR A 74 -28.45 -12.95 4.36
CA THR A 74 -29.41 -12.81 5.45
C THR A 74 -29.25 -11.52 6.26
N TRP A 75 -28.30 -10.67 5.90
CA TRP A 75 -28.07 -9.38 6.57
C TRP A 75 -28.69 -8.22 5.77
N PRO A 76 -29.93 -7.76 6.07
CA PRO A 76 -30.67 -6.84 5.21
C PRO A 76 -29.94 -5.51 4.94
N SER A 77 -29.27 -4.93 5.94
CA SER A 77 -28.54 -3.69 5.78
C SER A 77 -27.31 -3.81 4.88
N LEU A 78 -26.67 -4.99 4.85
CA LEU A 78 -25.57 -5.28 3.95
C LEU A 78 -26.07 -5.45 2.51
N VAL A 79 -27.17 -6.17 2.33
CA VAL A 79 -27.81 -6.36 1.03
C VAL A 79 -28.24 -5.01 0.44
N ALA A 80 -28.95 -4.18 1.21
CA ALA A 80 -29.38 -2.85 0.78
C ALA A 80 -28.21 -1.96 0.35
N LYS A 81 -27.11 -1.97 1.12
CA LYS A 81 -25.88 -1.24 0.76
C LYS A 81 -25.24 -1.77 -0.52
N ASN A 82 -25.20 -3.07 -0.72
CA ASN A 82 -24.63 -3.67 -1.93
C ASN A 82 -25.50 -3.43 -3.16
N VAL A 83 -26.83 -3.41 -3.02
CA VAL A 83 -27.77 -3.01 -4.09
C VAL A 83 -27.54 -1.54 -4.47
N GLY A 84 -27.43 -0.61 -3.50
CA GLY A 84 -27.06 0.78 -3.77
C GLY A 84 -25.70 0.92 -4.46
N ASP A 85 -24.72 0.10 -4.07
CA ASP A 85 -23.40 0.09 -4.70
C ASP A 85 -23.45 -0.48 -6.14
N LEU A 86 -24.37 -1.41 -6.44
CA LEU A 86 -24.60 -1.87 -7.82
C LEU A 86 -25.09 -0.73 -8.72
N PHE A 87 -26.07 0.07 -8.26
CA PHE A 87 -26.52 1.25 -9.01
C PHE A 87 -25.39 2.25 -9.24
N ARG A 88 -24.53 2.48 -8.24
CA ARG A 88 -23.33 3.33 -8.40
C ARG A 88 -22.35 2.77 -9.45
N ILE A 89 -22.16 1.45 -9.50
CA ILE A 89 -21.30 0.80 -10.53
C ILE A 89 -21.90 1.02 -11.92
N VAL A 90 -23.23 0.85 -12.09
CA VAL A 90 -23.92 1.10 -13.36
C VAL A 90 -23.78 2.57 -13.77
N THR A 91 -24.04 3.51 -12.86
CA THR A 91 -23.86 4.95 -13.11
C THR A 91 -22.42 5.27 -13.51
N GLY A 92 -21.43 4.73 -12.78
CA GLY A 92 -20.01 4.91 -13.09
C GLY A 92 -19.61 4.29 -14.42
N PHE A 93 -20.22 3.17 -14.81
CA PHE A 93 -20.02 2.56 -16.12
C PHE A 93 -20.51 3.47 -17.23
N VAL A 94 -21.74 3.98 -17.14
CA VAL A 94 -22.31 4.91 -18.14
C VAL A 94 -21.47 6.18 -18.23
N GLN A 95 -21.10 6.76 -17.08
CA GLN A 95 -20.22 7.93 -17.03
C GLN A 95 -18.87 7.66 -17.71
N SER A 96 -18.25 6.51 -17.40
CA SER A 96 -16.97 6.12 -17.97
C SER A 96 -17.06 5.85 -19.47
N PHE A 97 -18.14 5.22 -19.90
CA PHE A 97 -18.39 4.92 -21.31
C PHE A 97 -18.41 6.19 -22.16
N PHE A 98 -19.18 7.20 -21.77
CA PHE A 98 -19.24 8.48 -22.52
C PHE A 98 -17.88 9.23 -22.45
N LYS A 99 -17.24 9.28 -21.29
CA LYS A 99 -15.91 9.90 -21.16
C LYS A 99 -14.86 9.23 -22.07
N LEU A 100 -14.88 7.90 -22.16
CA LEU A 100 -13.94 7.14 -22.99
C LEU A 100 -14.26 7.28 -24.49
N ILE A 101 -15.53 7.39 -24.90
CA ILE A 101 -15.90 7.69 -26.29
C ILE A 101 -15.39 9.05 -26.72
N ILE A 102 -15.55 10.07 -25.87
CA ILE A 102 -15.14 11.45 -26.19
C ILE A 102 -13.62 11.56 -26.25
N TRP A 103 -12.90 10.97 -25.29
CA TRP A 103 -11.46 11.10 -25.22
C TRP A 103 -10.69 10.09 -26.08
N ARG A 104 -11.21 8.86 -26.22
CA ARG A 104 -10.63 7.75 -26.99
C ARG A 104 -9.14 7.49 -26.69
N PRO A 105 -8.78 7.14 -25.45
CA PRO A 105 -7.39 6.86 -25.13
C PRO A 105 -6.90 5.58 -25.83
N ASP A 106 -5.61 5.53 -26.15
CA ASP A 106 -4.96 4.35 -26.74
C ASP A 106 -4.92 3.17 -25.76
N VAL A 107 -4.87 3.46 -24.46
CA VAL A 107 -4.81 2.45 -23.40
C VAL A 107 -5.42 2.96 -22.09
N VAL A 108 -6.06 2.07 -21.36
CA VAL A 108 -6.53 2.32 -19.98
C VAL A 108 -5.66 1.52 -19.02
N PHE A 109 -5.04 2.20 -18.07
CA PHE A 109 -4.30 1.57 -16.96
C PHE A 109 -5.08 1.66 -15.65
N THR A 110 -5.20 0.54 -14.92
CA THR A 110 -5.87 0.48 -13.63
C THR A 110 -4.98 -0.16 -12.56
N LYS A 111 -4.89 0.52 -11.40
CA LYS A 111 -4.15 0.04 -10.21
C LYS A 111 -5.00 -0.86 -9.30
N GLY A 112 -6.23 -1.18 -9.73
CA GLY A 112 -7.18 -1.93 -8.90
C GLY A 112 -8.04 -1.03 -8.00
N GLY A 113 -8.80 -1.66 -7.10
CA GLY A 113 -9.81 -1.01 -6.29
C GLY A 113 -11.15 -0.89 -7.01
N TYR A 114 -12.22 -0.64 -6.23
CA TYR A 114 -13.60 -0.67 -6.71
C TYR A 114 -13.92 0.36 -7.81
N VAL A 115 -13.23 1.48 -7.83
CA VAL A 115 -13.40 2.55 -8.84
C VAL A 115 -12.95 2.11 -10.24
N CYS A 116 -12.07 1.12 -10.32
CA CYS A 116 -11.54 0.61 -11.59
C CYS A 116 -12.53 -0.30 -12.32
N LEU A 117 -13.50 -0.90 -11.62
CA LEU A 117 -14.46 -1.84 -12.23
C LEU A 117 -15.31 -1.19 -13.33
N PRO A 118 -16.07 -0.10 -13.08
CA PRO A 118 -16.89 0.53 -14.11
C PRO A 118 -16.09 1.01 -15.31
N VAL A 119 -14.88 1.54 -15.07
CA VAL A 119 -14.02 2.04 -16.16
C VAL A 119 -13.44 0.89 -16.99
N GLY A 120 -12.98 -0.18 -16.35
CA GLY A 120 -12.45 -1.35 -17.06
C GLY A 120 -13.52 -2.06 -17.89
N LEU A 121 -14.78 -2.13 -17.41
CA LEU A 121 -15.91 -2.65 -18.18
C LEU A 121 -16.24 -1.76 -19.39
N ALA A 122 -16.23 -0.44 -19.23
CA ALA A 122 -16.45 0.50 -20.32
C ALA A 122 -15.31 0.43 -21.37
N ALA A 123 -14.05 0.34 -20.92
CA ALA A 123 -12.90 0.14 -21.80
C ALA A 123 -13.04 -1.17 -22.60
N ARG A 124 -13.48 -2.27 -21.95
CA ARG A 124 -13.74 -3.55 -22.64
C ARG A 124 -14.80 -3.41 -23.74
N LEU A 125 -15.94 -2.76 -23.44
CA LEU A 125 -17.02 -2.58 -24.42
C LEU A 125 -16.55 -1.74 -25.63
N LEU A 126 -15.71 -0.73 -25.38
CA LEU A 126 -15.14 0.12 -26.42
C LEU A 126 -13.90 -0.48 -27.09
N ARG A 127 -13.52 -1.71 -26.72
CA ARG A 127 -12.31 -2.39 -27.22
C ARG A 127 -11.03 -1.56 -27.02
N ILE A 128 -10.96 -0.78 -25.94
CA ILE A 128 -9.75 -0.07 -25.55
C ILE A 128 -8.85 -1.04 -24.79
N PRO A 129 -7.57 -1.19 -25.14
CA PRO A 129 -6.63 -2.01 -24.42
C PRO A 129 -6.61 -1.67 -22.93
N LEU A 130 -6.62 -2.71 -22.08
CA LEU A 130 -6.67 -2.57 -20.63
C LEU A 130 -5.44 -3.22 -20.01
N VAL A 131 -4.66 -2.43 -19.27
CA VAL A 131 -3.57 -2.91 -18.43
C VAL A 131 -4.01 -2.82 -16.98
N ILE A 132 -3.89 -3.91 -16.24
CA ILE A 132 -4.23 -3.95 -14.82
C ILE A 132 -2.98 -4.21 -13.98
N HIS A 133 -2.95 -3.66 -12.77
CA HIS A 133 -1.94 -3.95 -11.77
C HIS A 133 -2.62 -4.44 -10.48
N ASP A 134 -2.17 -5.57 -9.96
CA ASP A 134 -2.61 -6.09 -8.67
C ASP A 134 -1.48 -6.00 -7.66
N SER A 135 -1.69 -5.21 -6.60
CA SER A 135 -0.64 -4.95 -5.62
C SER A 135 -0.56 -5.99 -4.53
N ASP A 136 -1.72 -6.53 -4.13
CA ASP A 136 -1.79 -7.51 -3.05
C ASP A 136 -1.42 -8.90 -3.58
N ALA A 137 -0.82 -9.74 -2.74
CA ALA A 137 -0.47 -11.13 -3.07
C ALA A 137 -1.69 -12.03 -3.35
N HIS A 138 -2.88 -11.48 -3.31
CA HIS A 138 -4.10 -12.17 -3.69
C HIS A 138 -4.99 -11.26 -4.52
N PRO A 139 -5.49 -11.76 -5.67
CA PRO A 139 -6.29 -10.95 -6.58
C PRO A 139 -7.51 -10.32 -5.92
N GLY A 140 -7.61 -8.99 -6.00
CA GLY A 140 -8.82 -8.27 -5.64
C GLY A 140 -10.00 -8.61 -6.56
N LEU A 141 -11.25 -8.46 -6.08
CA LEU A 141 -12.44 -8.81 -6.90
C LEU A 141 -12.45 -8.08 -8.23
N THR A 142 -12.19 -6.78 -8.23
CA THR A 142 -12.13 -5.95 -9.44
C THR A 142 -11.12 -6.52 -10.43
N ASN A 143 -9.90 -6.80 -9.99
CA ASN A 143 -8.86 -7.33 -10.85
C ASN A 143 -9.17 -8.75 -11.35
N ARG A 144 -9.76 -9.62 -10.52
CA ARG A 144 -10.24 -10.95 -10.97
C ARG A 144 -11.26 -10.85 -12.10
N VAL A 145 -12.16 -9.86 -12.05
CA VAL A 145 -13.15 -9.65 -13.12
C VAL A 145 -12.46 -9.08 -14.37
N LEU A 146 -11.67 -8.03 -14.23
CA LEU A 146 -11.03 -7.33 -15.35
C LEU A 146 -9.92 -8.16 -16.01
N ALA A 147 -9.24 -9.01 -15.27
CA ALA A 147 -8.20 -9.91 -15.80
C ALA A 147 -8.68 -10.82 -16.95
N LYS A 148 -9.97 -11.13 -16.99
CA LYS A 148 -10.55 -11.93 -18.08
C LYS A 148 -10.35 -11.28 -19.46
N TRP A 149 -10.24 -9.96 -19.50
CA TRP A 149 -10.17 -9.15 -20.73
C TRP A 149 -8.96 -8.21 -20.78
N ALA A 150 -8.13 -8.19 -19.73
CA ALA A 150 -6.95 -7.36 -19.70
C ALA A 150 -5.96 -7.78 -20.80
N THR A 151 -5.42 -6.80 -21.50
CA THR A 151 -4.36 -6.99 -22.51
C THR A 151 -3.06 -7.40 -21.83
N ALA A 152 -2.75 -6.80 -20.67
CA ALA A 152 -1.60 -7.16 -19.86
C ALA A 152 -1.95 -7.03 -18.37
N ILE A 153 -1.32 -7.87 -17.57
CA ILE A 153 -1.51 -7.96 -16.12
C ILE A 153 -0.15 -7.82 -15.44
N ALA A 154 -0.02 -6.87 -14.54
CA ALA A 154 1.14 -6.73 -13.68
C ALA A 154 0.80 -7.12 -12.25
N THR A 155 1.72 -7.77 -11.54
CA THR A 155 1.55 -8.20 -10.16
C THR A 155 2.59 -7.57 -9.25
N GLY A 156 2.18 -7.23 -8.02
CA GLY A 156 3.03 -6.69 -6.97
C GLY A 156 3.82 -7.76 -6.21
N ALA A 157 3.35 -9.02 -6.22
CA ALA A 157 3.99 -10.18 -5.62
C ALA A 157 4.35 -11.22 -6.69
N PRO A 158 5.17 -12.26 -6.36
CA PRO A 158 5.53 -13.33 -7.27
C PRO A 158 4.33 -14.05 -7.89
N LEU A 159 4.50 -14.58 -9.12
CA LEU A 159 3.39 -15.11 -9.94
C LEU A 159 2.73 -16.35 -9.34
N GLU A 160 3.40 -17.09 -8.49
CA GLU A 160 2.89 -18.28 -7.80
C GLU A 160 1.67 -18.00 -6.90
N TYR A 161 1.53 -16.75 -6.45
CA TYR A 161 0.39 -16.32 -5.62
C TYR A 161 -0.85 -15.92 -6.43
N TYR A 162 -0.79 -16.00 -7.77
CA TYR A 162 -1.88 -15.57 -8.65
C TYR A 162 -2.32 -16.66 -9.62
N SER A 163 -3.63 -16.75 -9.81
CA SER A 163 -4.26 -17.64 -10.81
C SER A 163 -4.51 -16.92 -12.15
N TYR A 164 -3.70 -15.94 -12.50
CA TYR A 164 -3.82 -15.20 -13.76
C TYR A 164 -3.22 -15.97 -14.95
N PRO A 165 -3.67 -15.71 -16.19
CA PRO A 165 -3.08 -16.29 -17.40
C PRO A 165 -1.61 -15.90 -17.53
N LYS A 166 -0.71 -16.87 -17.59
CA LYS A 166 0.76 -16.66 -17.56
C LYS A 166 1.29 -15.93 -18.81
N ASP A 167 0.63 -16.12 -19.97
CA ASP A 167 1.01 -15.52 -21.26
C ASP A 167 1.00 -13.98 -21.26
N ARG A 168 0.15 -13.37 -20.43
CA ARG A 168 -0.02 -11.91 -20.34
C ARG A 168 0.18 -11.34 -18.94
N THR A 169 0.71 -12.14 -18.01
CA THR A 169 0.98 -11.72 -16.62
C THR A 169 2.48 -11.62 -16.37
N ARG A 170 2.91 -10.53 -15.72
CA ARG A 170 4.31 -10.29 -15.35
C ARG A 170 4.42 -9.83 -13.90
N TYR A 171 5.39 -10.35 -13.18
CA TYR A 171 5.77 -9.85 -11.87
C TYR A 171 6.61 -8.60 -12.04
N VAL A 172 6.04 -7.46 -11.76
CA VAL A 172 6.64 -6.13 -11.91
C VAL A 172 7.02 -5.53 -10.56
N GLY A 173 6.38 -5.95 -9.49
CA GLY A 173 6.42 -5.27 -8.20
C GLY A 173 5.43 -4.11 -8.14
N ILE A 174 5.55 -3.26 -7.13
CA ILE A 174 4.74 -2.04 -6.99
C ILE A 174 5.62 -0.84 -7.30
N PRO A 175 5.22 0.07 -8.20
CA PRO A 175 5.92 1.33 -8.39
C PRO A 175 5.96 2.12 -7.09
N ILE A 176 7.12 2.29 -6.51
CA ILE A 176 7.38 3.11 -5.32
C ILE A 176 8.25 4.30 -5.72
N ALA A 177 8.36 5.28 -4.83
CA ALA A 177 9.21 6.43 -5.05
C ALA A 177 10.70 6.02 -5.06
N THR A 178 11.50 6.66 -5.89
CA THR A 178 12.93 6.34 -6.11
C THR A 178 13.81 6.62 -4.90
N GLU A 179 13.30 7.38 -3.95
CA GLU A 179 13.95 7.72 -2.70
C GLU A 179 14.04 6.52 -1.72
N PHE A 180 13.17 5.50 -1.89
CA PHE A 180 13.24 4.28 -1.11
C PHE A 180 14.41 3.40 -1.60
N GLN A 181 15.59 3.63 -1.02
CA GLN A 181 16.82 2.90 -1.28
C GLN A 181 17.54 2.60 0.04
N PRO A 182 18.35 1.54 0.14
CA PRO A 182 19.06 1.24 1.37
C PRO A 182 19.93 2.41 1.83
N PHE A 183 19.85 2.77 3.10
CA PHE A 183 20.68 3.81 3.69
C PHE A 183 22.02 3.23 4.13
N SER A 184 23.12 3.90 3.81
CA SER A 184 24.40 3.66 4.44
C SER A 184 24.33 4.03 5.95
N LYS A 185 25.27 3.52 6.73
CA LYS A 185 25.37 3.84 8.17
C LYS A 185 25.40 5.36 8.43
N SER A 186 26.15 6.10 7.60
CA SER A 186 26.24 7.56 7.71
C SER A 186 24.91 8.27 7.39
N GLN A 187 24.19 7.81 6.38
CA GLN A 187 22.85 8.32 6.05
C GLN A 187 21.83 8.01 7.14
N GLN A 188 21.90 6.81 7.74
CA GLN A 188 21.02 6.44 8.84
C GLN A 188 21.26 7.35 10.08
N ILE A 189 22.52 7.60 10.45
CA ILE A 189 22.88 8.50 11.54
C ILE A 189 22.41 9.94 11.24
N ALA A 190 22.63 10.43 10.02
CA ALA A 190 22.18 11.75 9.61
C ALA A 190 20.66 11.88 9.68
N ALA A 191 19.93 10.88 9.23
CA ALA A 191 18.47 10.84 9.31
C ALA A 191 17.97 10.79 10.76
N LYS A 192 18.59 10.02 11.67
CA LYS A 192 18.24 10.07 13.11
C LYS A 192 18.38 11.48 13.68
N LYS A 193 19.44 12.20 13.33
CA LYS A 193 19.65 13.60 13.75
C LYS A 193 18.61 14.56 13.19
N GLU A 194 18.24 14.38 11.90
CA GLU A 194 17.16 15.15 11.26
C GLU A 194 15.84 15.01 12.03
N TRP A 195 15.56 13.81 12.54
CA TRP A 195 14.38 13.51 13.34
C TRP A 195 14.55 13.81 14.84
N ALA A 196 15.65 14.46 15.27
CA ALA A 196 15.97 14.74 16.67
C ALA A 196 15.90 13.47 17.57
N ILE A 197 16.36 12.34 17.04
CA ILE A 197 16.46 11.06 17.74
C ILE A 197 17.91 10.81 18.15
N ALA A 198 18.10 10.24 19.34
CA ALA A 198 19.42 9.84 19.83
C ALA A 198 20.11 8.89 18.84
N SER A 199 21.22 9.35 18.21
CA SER A 199 21.88 8.61 17.13
C SER A 199 22.56 7.32 17.60
N GLU A 200 22.93 7.26 18.88
CA GLU A 200 23.65 6.13 19.50
C GLU A 200 22.71 4.97 19.89
N ARG A 201 21.41 5.22 19.94
CA ARG A 201 20.40 4.22 20.30
C ARG A 201 19.80 3.58 19.06
N PRO A 202 19.41 2.29 19.13
CA PRO A 202 18.54 1.69 18.11
C PRO A 202 17.25 2.50 17.97
N LEU A 203 16.71 2.60 16.76
CA LEU A 203 15.45 3.29 16.48
C LEU A 203 14.38 2.29 16.04
N ILE A 204 13.30 2.24 16.79
CA ILE A 204 12.07 1.48 16.51
C ILE A 204 11.05 2.44 15.92
N VAL A 205 10.67 2.23 14.65
CA VAL A 205 9.60 3.01 14.02
C VAL A 205 8.33 2.16 13.95
N VAL A 206 7.24 2.69 14.47
CA VAL A 206 5.93 2.04 14.46
C VAL A 206 4.95 2.84 13.61
N THR A 207 4.30 2.20 12.65
CA THR A 207 3.32 2.86 11.80
C THR A 207 2.18 1.90 11.39
N GLY A 208 0.97 2.40 11.41
CA GLY A 208 -0.21 1.69 10.90
C GLY A 208 -0.46 1.90 9.39
N GLY A 209 0.47 2.60 8.70
CA GLY A 209 0.23 3.11 7.35
C GLY A 209 -0.65 4.36 7.34
N GLY A 210 -1.09 4.81 6.16
CA GLY A 210 -1.75 6.11 5.99
C GLY A 210 -3.04 6.36 6.77
N LEU A 211 -3.68 5.32 7.31
CA LEU A 211 -4.90 5.44 8.12
C LEU A 211 -4.67 5.24 9.63
N GLY A 212 -3.44 4.89 10.02
CA GLY A 212 -3.14 4.47 11.38
C GLY A 212 -3.62 3.03 11.70
N ALA A 213 -3.36 2.58 12.92
CA ALA A 213 -3.73 1.23 13.36
C ALA A 213 -4.04 1.22 14.88
N THR A 214 -5.30 1.43 15.25
CA THR A 214 -5.76 1.51 16.65
C THR A 214 -5.16 0.42 17.54
N ARG A 215 -5.27 -0.84 17.15
CA ARG A 215 -4.79 -1.97 17.93
C ARG A 215 -3.26 -2.01 18.09
N ILE A 216 -2.50 -1.58 17.07
CA ILE A 216 -1.04 -1.44 17.22
C ILE A 216 -0.75 -0.29 18.19
N ASN A 217 -1.45 0.83 18.07
CA ASN A 217 -1.26 1.97 18.97
C ASN A 217 -1.54 1.59 20.44
N GLU A 218 -2.60 0.81 20.71
CA GLU A 218 -2.91 0.29 22.05
C GLU A 218 -1.77 -0.59 22.61
N VAL A 219 -1.16 -1.43 21.79
CA VAL A 219 0.01 -2.21 22.21
C VAL A 219 1.19 -1.30 22.57
N ILE A 220 1.43 -0.26 21.78
CA ILE A 220 2.53 0.67 22.03
C ILE A 220 2.31 1.47 23.33
N VAL A 221 1.08 1.92 23.60
CA VAL A 221 0.76 2.61 24.87
C VAL A 221 1.21 1.77 26.07
N ASP A 222 0.85 0.48 26.08
CA ASP A 222 1.13 -0.40 27.22
C ASP A 222 2.59 -0.89 27.28
N THR A 223 3.28 -0.93 26.15
CA THR A 223 4.64 -1.49 26.08
C THR A 223 5.73 -0.43 25.95
N LEU A 224 5.39 0.85 25.79
CA LEU A 224 6.37 1.91 25.55
C LEU A 224 7.53 1.93 26.56
N PRO A 225 7.32 1.84 27.92
CA PRO A 225 8.42 1.86 28.86
C PRO A 225 9.41 0.70 28.64
N ARG A 226 8.90 -0.45 28.22
CA ARG A 226 9.73 -1.63 27.91
C ARG A 226 10.49 -1.45 26.60
N LEU A 227 9.82 -0.93 25.54
CA LEU A 227 10.45 -0.65 24.26
C LEU A 227 11.57 0.41 24.36
N GLN A 228 11.37 1.43 25.22
CA GLN A 228 12.38 2.44 25.47
C GLN A 228 13.65 1.92 26.17
N GLN A 229 13.60 0.75 26.80
CA GLN A 229 14.81 0.09 27.32
C GLN A 229 15.67 -0.43 26.14
N SER A 230 15.05 -0.88 25.06
CA SER A 230 15.72 -1.48 23.90
C SER A 230 16.15 -0.45 22.85
N GLY A 231 15.45 0.70 22.78
CA GLY A 231 15.75 1.72 21.77
C GLY A 231 14.91 2.99 21.91
N SER A 232 15.12 3.94 21.03
CA SER A 232 14.21 5.08 20.86
C SER A 232 12.99 4.63 20.02
N VAL A 233 11.82 5.21 20.29
CA VAL A 233 10.56 4.82 19.63
C VAL A 233 9.95 6.02 18.91
N VAL A 234 9.62 5.86 17.64
CA VAL A 234 8.81 6.84 16.89
C VAL A 234 7.50 6.17 16.50
N LEU A 235 6.37 6.72 16.96
CA LEU A 235 5.02 6.25 16.66
C LEU A 235 4.33 7.20 15.67
N VAL A 236 4.01 6.71 14.48
CA VAL A 236 3.15 7.41 13.51
C VAL A 236 1.72 6.84 13.65
N ALA A 237 0.94 7.50 14.51
CA ALA A 237 -0.33 6.98 15.02
C ALA A 237 -1.48 7.00 14.01
N GLY A 238 -1.42 7.90 13.01
CA GLY A 238 -2.56 8.26 12.16
C GLY A 238 -3.34 9.44 12.75
N ALA A 239 -3.79 10.35 11.88
CA ALA A 239 -4.46 11.59 12.28
C ALA A 239 -5.71 11.37 13.15
N GLY A 240 -6.43 10.27 12.94
CA GLY A 240 -7.67 9.97 13.68
C GLY A 240 -7.48 9.56 15.14
N GLN A 241 -6.26 9.24 15.57
CA GLN A 241 -5.97 8.79 16.93
C GLN A 241 -4.93 9.66 17.66
N TYR A 242 -4.35 10.60 16.93
CA TYR A 242 -3.23 11.39 17.45
C TYR A 242 -3.59 12.16 18.73
N ASP A 243 -4.73 12.83 18.76
CA ASP A 243 -5.12 13.69 19.90
C ASP A 243 -5.38 12.85 21.16
N GLU A 244 -6.02 11.67 21.01
CA GLU A 244 -6.25 10.73 22.12
C GLU A 244 -4.93 10.20 22.67
N LEU A 245 -4.02 9.81 21.81
CA LEU A 245 -2.71 9.28 22.20
C LEU A 245 -1.82 10.37 22.82
N ARG A 246 -1.87 11.58 22.29
CA ARG A 246 -1.11 12.71 22.85
C ARG A 246 -1.49 13.01 24.31
N ALA A 247 -2.73 12.73 24.71
CA ALA A 247 -3.20 12.95 26.08
C ALA A 247 -2.65 11.94 27.10
N VAL A 248 -2.23 10.73 26.63
CA VAL A 248 -1.81 9.63 27.52
C VAL A 248 -0.34 9.23 27.33
N MET A 249 0.29 9.64 26.23
CA MET A 249 1.69 9.34 25.92
C MET A 249 2.62 10.44 26.47
N PRO A 250 3.90 10.13 26.74
CA PRO A 250 4.87 11.15 27.12
C PRO A 250 5.05 12.21 26.04
N ALA A 251 5.55 13.39 26.44
CA ALA A 251 5.96 14.43 25.49
C ALA A 251 7.08 13.92 24.59
N ASN A 252 7.15 14.48 23.37
CA ASN A 252 8.24 14.16 22.44
C ASN A 252 9.61 14.48 23.07
N SER A 253 10.54 13.56 22.88
CA SER A 253 11.92 13.61 23.35
C SER A 253 12.86 12.94 22.32
N ASP A 254 14.13 12.82 22.61
CA ASP A 254 15.10 12.07 21.81
C ASP A 254 14.94 10.54 21.88
N THR A 255 14.17 10.05 22.87
CA THR A 255 13.86 8.63 23.04
C THR A 255 12.43 8.24 22.67
N PHE A 256 11.53 9.22 22.53
CA PHE A 256 10.16 8.98 22.10
C PHE A 256 9.60 10.14 21.30
N GLN A 257 8.96 9.84 20.18
CA GLN A 257 8.23 10.83 19.39
C GLN A 257 6.91 10.27 18.88
N LEU A 258 5.89 11.11 18.89
CA LEU A 258 4.54 10.82 18.41
C LEU A 258 4.16 11.77 17.28
N TYR A 259 3.74 11.24 16.15
CA TYR A 259 3.31 12.00 14.99
C TYR A 259 1.91 11.56 14.50
N PRO A 260 1.05 12.49 14.07
CA PRO A 260 -0.22 12.13 13.42
C PRO A 260 0.00 11.59 12.01
N PHE A 261 0.95 12.15 11.30
CA PHE A 261 1.31 11.84 9.92
C PHE A 261 2.72 12.34 9.61
N VAL A 262 3.42 11.66 8.73
CA VAL A 262 4.78 12.02 8.29
C VAL A 262 4.79 12.10 6.76
N THR A 263 5.23 13.24 6.22
CA THR A 263 5.37 13.45 4.77
C THR A 263 6.66 12.85 4.21
N ASN A 264 7.75 12.96 4.98
CA ASN A 264 9.08 12.43 4.62
C ASN A 264 9.26 11.00 5.20
N MET A 265 8.34 10.08 4.85
CA MET A 265 8.35 8.72 5.43
C MET A 265 9.60 7.95 5.05
N HIS A 266 10.18 8.16 3.86
CA HIS A 266 11.39 7.45 3.45
C HIS A 266 12.60 7.78 4.35
N SER A 267 12.76 9.03 4.79
CA SER A 267 13.81 9.43 5.73
C SER A 267 13.61 8.77 7.10
N LEU A 268 12.37 8.77 7.62
CA LEU A 268 12.06 8.16 8.92
C LEU A 268 12.27 6.64 8.88
N LEU A 269 11.76 5.95 7.87
CA LEU A 269 11.95 4.50 7.71
C LEU A 269 13.42 4.17 7.42
N GLY A 270 14.13 5.01 6.65
CA GLY A 270 15.56 4.90 6.41
C GLY A 270 16.40 5.01 7.68
N ALA A 271 15.99 5.85 8.63
CA ALA A 271 16.64 6.00 9.94
C ALA A 271 16.44 4.78 10.86
N ALA A 272 15.36 4.00 10.69
CA ALA A 272 14.98 2.90 11.57
C ALA A 272 16.00 1.76 11.59
N ASP A 273 16.15 1.12 12.75
CA ASP A 273 16.83 -0.16 12.91
C ASP A 273 15.84 -1.33 12.85
N VAL A 274 14.60 -1.12 13.32
CA VAL A 274 13.47 -2.05 13.19
C VAL A 274 12.20 -1.26 12.89
N VAL A 275 11.37 -1.78 12.01
CA VAL A 275 10.06 -1.19 11.69
C VAL A 275 8.94 -2.16 12.05
N VAL A 276 7.93 -1.66 12.76
CA VAL A 276 6.69 -2.38 13.10
C VAL A 276 5.56 -1.76 12.29
N THR A 277 4.85 -2.59 11.50
CA THR A 277 3.80 -2.05 10.62
C THR A 277 2.71 -3.05 10.27
N ARG A 278 1.64 -2.55 9.66
CA ARG A 278 0.63 -3.37 8.98
C ARG A 278 1.21 -3.99 7.70
N ALA A 279 0.61 -5.10 7.25
CA ALA A 279 0.99 -5.78 6.01
C ALA A 279 0.33 -5.16 4.76
N GLY A 280 0.41 -3.83 4.62
CA GLY A 280 -0.03 -3.13 3.41
C GLY A 280 0.98 -3.31 2.27
N ALA A 281 0.53 -3.73 1.09
CA ALA A 281 1.40 -4.13 -0.01
C ALA A 281 2.42 -3.05 -0.42
N THR A 282 2.04 -1.77 -0.45
CA THR A 282 2.96 -0.67 -0.80
C THR A 282 4.03 -0.49 0.28
N THR A 283 3.63 -0.40 1.55
CA THR A 283 4.55 -0.23 2.68
C THR A 283 5.55 -1.39 2.79
N ILE A 284 5.09 -2.63 2.55
CA ILE A 284 5.97 -3.79 2.52
C ILE A 284 7.09 -3.60 1.47
N LEU A 285 6.77 -3.17 0.25
CA LEU A 285 7.79 -3.01 -0.79
C LEU A 285 8.66 -1.76 -0.60
N GLU A 286 8.15 -0.70 0.04
CA GLU A 286 8.96 0.43 0.51
C GLU A 286 10.01 -0.02 1.53
N LEU A 287 9.62 -0.86 2.49
CA LEU A 287 10.53 -1.43 3.49
C LEU A 287 11.49 -2.45 2.90
N ALA A 288 11.04 -3.26 1.95
CA ALA A 288 11.91 -4.16 1.19
C ALA A 288 12.99 -3.38 0.42
N ALA A 289 12.61 -2.27 -0.23
CA ALA A 289 13.56 -1.43 -0.95
C ALA A 289 14.57 -0.72 -0.04
N LEU A 290 14.19 -0.46 1.21
CA LEU A 290 15.09 0.07 2.25
C LEU A 290 15.91 -1.03 2.95
N GLU A 291 15.68 -2.31 2.66
CA GLU A 291 16.26 -3.46 3.37
C GLU A 291 16.10 -3.36 4.89
N LYS A 292 14.89 -2.99 5.38
CA LYS A 292 14.66 -2.80 6.81
C LYS A 292 14.21 -4.06 7.52
N PRO A 293 14.83 -4.40 8.66
CA PRO A 293 14.26 -5.40 9.58
C PRO A 293 12.83 -5.01 9.93
N THR A 294 11.88 -5.91 9.66
CA THR A 294 10.45 -5.56 9.71
C THR A 294 9.64 -6.60 10.47
N ILE A 295 8.80 -6.12 11.39
CA ILE A 295 7.75 -6.89 12.07
C ILE A 295 6.41 -6.49 11.45
N LEU A 296 5.74 -7.44 10.84
CA LEU A 296 4.40 -7.27 10.28
C LEU A 296 3.34 -7.70 11.30
N ILE A 297 2.34 -6.85 11.52
CA ILE A 297 1.14 -7.15 12.31
C ILE A 297 -0.05 -7.01 11.36
N PRO A 298 -0.41 -8.07 10.60
CA PRO A 298 -1.47 -8.01 9.62
C PRO A 298 -2.84 -7.84 10.26
N ASN A 299 -3.72 -7.00 9.68
CA ASN A 299 -5.10 -6.89 10.11
C ASN A 299 -5.94 -8.01 9.47
N GLY A 300 -6.34 -9.00 10.27
CA GLY A 300 -7.17 -10.13 9.83
C GLY A 300 -8.64 -9.77 9.55
N LYS A 301 -9.13 -8.62 10.04
CA LYS A 301 -10.53 -8.19 9.91
C LYS A 301 -10.83 -7.43 8.61
N LEU A 302 -9.79 -7.07 7.85
CA LEU A 302 -9.98 -6.38 6.56
C LEU A 302 -10.64 -7.28 5.53
N THR A 303 -11.47 -6.66 4.68
CA THR A 303 -12.17 -7.33 3.59
C THR A 303 -11.20 -8.17 2.75
N GLY A 304 -11.48 -9.47 2.62
CA GLY A 304 -10.70 -10.40 1.79
C GLY A 304 -9.41 -10.93 2.41
N GLY A 305 -9.04 -10.54 3.64
CA GLY A 305 -7.84 -11.03 4.33
C GLY A 305 -6.53 -10.68 3.61
N HIS A 306 -6.52 -9.59 2.84
CA HIS A 306 -5.37 -9.22 1.99
C HIS A 306 -4.07 -9.08 2.79
N GLN A 307 -4.12 -8.46 3.99
CA GLN A 307 -2.90 -8.27 4.78
C GLN A 307 -2.32 -9.57 5.30
N LEU A 308 -3.17 -10.53 5.71
CA LEU A 308 -2.70 -11.86 6.11
C LEU A 308 -1.95 -12.55 4.96
N LYS A 309 -2.54 -12.52 3.76
CA LYS A 309 -1.95 -13.12 2.56
C LYS A 309 -0.67 -12.41 2.12
N ASN A 310 -0.62 -11.10 2.23
CA ASN A 310 0.62 -10.36 1.99
C ASN A 310 1.72 -10.78 2.97
N ALA A 311 1.42 -10.88 4.26
CA ALA A 311 2.41 -11.25 5.28
C ALA A 311 3.00 -12.64 5.05
N VAL A 312 2.17 -13.62 4.65
CA VAL A 312 2.59 -15.02 4.41
C VAL A 312 3.72 -15.09 3.37
N VAL A 313 3.64 -14.34 2.26
CA VAL A 313 4.67 -14.32 1.21
C VAL A 313 6.06 -14.05 1.75
N TYR A 314 6.17 -13.06 2.62
CA TYR A 314 7.47 -12.62 3.15
C TYR A 314 7.90 -13.42 4.37
N GLN A 315 6.92 -13.95 5.12
CA GLN A 315 7.17 -14.86 6.25
C GLN A 315 7.74 -16.19 5.76
N GLU A 316 7.14 -16.81 4.74
CA GLU A 316 7.63 -18.07 4.14
C GLU A 316 9.04 -17.94 3.58
N ALA A 317 9.40 -16.75 3.06
CA ALA A 317 10.75 -16.44 2.60
C ALA A 317 11.74 -16.15 3.76
N GLY A 318 11.29 -16.13 5.02
CA GLY A 318 12.10 -15.71 6.17
C GLY A 318 12.63 -14.27 6.03
N ALA A 319 11.84 -13.41 5.38
CA ALA A 319 12.20 -12.03 5.06
C ALA A 319 11.68 -11.01 6.09
N VAL A 320 10.72 -11.40 6.92
CA VAL A 320 10.10 -10.57 7.96
C VAL A 320 9.71 -11.42 9.17
N ALA A 321 9.56 -10.81 10.34
CA ALA A 321 8.83 -11.39 11.45
C ALA A 321 7.33 -11.06 11.32
N VAL A 322 6.45 -11.98 11.71
CA VAL A 322 4.99 -11.77 11.67
C VAL A 322 4.42 -12.07 13.05
N LEU A 323 3.65 -11.14 13.59
CA LEU A 323 2.90 -11.30 14.83
C LEU A 323 1.40 -11.31 14.52
N ASP A 324 0.69 -12.29 15.04
CA ASP A 324 -0.77 -12.32 14.97
C ASP A 324 -1.37 -11.21 15.84
N GLU A 325 -2.31 -10.46 15.31
CA GLU A 325 -2.88 -9.30 15.99
C GLU A 325 -3.67 -9.68 17.26
N ASP A 326 -4.44 -10.77 17.22
CA ASP A 326 -5.28 -11.17 18.35
C ASP A 326 -4.41 -11.83 19.45
N ALA A 327 -3.40 -12.61 19.08
CA ALA A 327 -2.41 -13.14 20.03
C ALA A 327 -1.59 -12.02 20.70
N LEU A 328 -1.19 -11.02 19.91
CA LEU A 328 -0.45 -9.86 20.41
C LEU A 328 -1.28 -9.03 21.40
N LEU A 329 -2.59 -8.87 21.17
CA LEU A 329 -3.46 -8.18 22.13
C LEU A 329 -3.65 -8.97 23.44
N ALA A 330 -3.58 -10.29 23.39
CA ALA A 330 -3.61 -11.15 24.57
C ALA A 330 -2.28 -11.12 25.35
N ASN A 331 -1.15 -10.99 24.67
CA ASN A 331 0.19 -10.85 25.25
C ASN A 331 0.97 -9.73 24.56
N LYS A 332 0.79 -8.49 25.03
CA LYS A 332 1.42 -7.30 24.42
C LYS A 332 2.94 -7.30 24.53
N GLN A 333 3.51 -8.01 25.52
CA GLN A 333 4.97 -8.10 25.72
C GLN A 333 5.67 -8.82 24.56
N GLN A 334 4.96 -9.66 23.83
CA GLN A 334 5.49 -10.37 22.66
C GLN A 334 6.14 -9.43 21.64
N LEU A 335 5.63 -8.19 21.46
CA LEU A 335 6.25 -7.21 20.58
C LEU A 335 7.65 -6.82 21.06
N ALA A 336 7.78 -6.50 22.36
CA ALA A 336 9.06 -6.10 22.93
C ALA A 336 10.06 -7.27 22.91
N GLU A 337 9.62 -8.48 23.23
CA GLU A 337 10.44 -9.71 23.17
C GLU A 337 10.95 -9.96 21.75
N THR A 338 10.10 -9.80 20.73
CA THR A 338 10.49 -9.96 19.32
C THR A 338 11.52 -8.90 18.90
N ILE A 339 11.38 -7.65 19.33
CA ILE A 339 12.33 -6.58 19.06
C ILE A 339 13.67 -6.85 19.75
N ASP A 340 13.64 -7.27 21.02
CA ASP A 340 14.87 -7.63 21.75
C ASP A 340 15.63 -8.76 21.05
N GLN A 341 14.91 -9.79 20.57
CA GLN A 341 15.51 -10.89 19.83
C GLN A 341 16.19 -10.39 18.54
N LEU A 342 15.51 -9.50 17.76
CA LEU A 342 16.11 -8.92 16.55
C LEU A 342 17.38 -8.12 16.88
N PHE A 343 17.44 -7.40 17.97
CA PHE A 343 18.64 -6.65 18.39
C PHE A 343 19.73 -7.56 18.95
N ALA A 344 19.37 -8.65 19.64
CA ALA A 344 20.34 -9.62 20.16
C ALA A 344 21.04 -10.45 19.08
N GLU A 345 20.38 -10.63 17.92
CA GLU A 345 20.87 -11.46 16.82
C GLU A 345 21.15 -10.64 15.53
N PRO A 346 22.08 -9.68 15.52
CA PRO A 346 22.26 -8.73 14.43
C PRO A 346 22.60 -9.37 13.07
N LYS A 347 23.31 -10.51 13.05
CA LYS A 347 23.63 -11.25 11.83
C LYS A 347 22.38 -11.91 11.22
N VAL A 348 21.53 -12.50 12.06
CA VAL A 348 20.27 -13.12 11.62
C VAL A 348 19.31 -12.05 11.10
N THR A 349 19.20 -10.94 11.82
CA THR A 349 18.38 -9.78 11.46
C THR A 349 18.83 -9.14 10.15
N ALA A 350 20.13 -8.97 9.95
CA ALA A 350 20.67 -8.47 8.68
C ALA A 350 20.38 -9.44 7.52
N ALA A 351 20.52 -10.75 7.73
CA ALA A 351 20.20 -11.76 6.72
C ALA A 351 18.71 -11.77 6.38
N MET A 352 17.82 -11.57 7.37
CA MET A 352 16.37 -11.40 7.18
C MET A 352 16.07 -10.15 6.31
N ALA A 353 16.64 -9.01 6.66
CA ALA A 353 16.48 -7.75 5.92
C ALA A 353 17.01 -7.85 4.48
N HIS A 354 18.15 -8.51 4.29
CA HIS A 354 18.69 -8.76 2.94
C HIS A 354 17.77 -9.67 2.10
N ARG A 355 17.19 -10.74 2.70
CA ARG A 355 16.18 -11.55 2.01
C ARG A 355 14.95 -10.71 1.65
N PHE A 356 14.57 -9.79 2.53
CA PHE A 356 13.47 -8.86 2.26
C PHE A 356 13.78 -7.94 1.06
N GLY A 357 15.00 -7.41 0.98
CA GLY A 357 15.45 -6.59 -0.14
C GLY A 357 15.32 -7.25 -1.52
N LYS A 358 15.37 -8.58 -1.60
CA LYS A 358 15.20 -9.32 -2.87
C LYS A 358 13.81 -9.19 -3.48
N PHE A 359 12.81 -8.79 -2.69
CA PHE A 359 11.46 -8.50 -3.19
C PHE A 359 11.32 -7.07 -3.76
N ALA A 360 12.29 -6.20 -3.50
CA ALA A 360 12.30 -4.86 -4.09
C ALA A 360 12.39 -4.95 -5.62
N LYS A 361 11.60 -4.09 -6.28
CA LYS A 361 11.57 -3.95 -7.73
C LYS A 361 11.79 -2.48 -8.08
N PRO A 362 13.03 -2.00 -8.07
CA PRO A 362 13.33 -0.57 -8.28
C PRO A 362 12.86 -0.07 -9.64
N ASP A 363 12.82 -0.93 -10.66
CA ASP A 363 12.37 -0.58 -12.00
C ASP A 363 10.85 -0.77 -12.22
N ALA A 364 10.07 -1.05 -11.17
CA ALA A 364 8.63 -1.32 -11.30
C ALA A 364 7.86 -0.23 -12.06
N ALA A 365 8.20 1.04 -11.88
CA ALA A 365 7.57 2.15 -12.62
C ALA A 365 7.92 2.11 -14.10
N LYS A 366 9.17 1.83 -14.43
CA LYS A 366 9.69 1.70 -15.81
C LYS A 366 9.07 0.50 -16.52
N ASP A 367 8.98 -0.64 -15.83
CA ASP A 367 8.40 -1.86 -16.37
C ASP A 367 6.90 -1.69 -16.62
N MET A 368 6.19 -1.04 -15.70
CA MET A 368 4.79 -0.67 -15.89
C MET A 368 4.59 0.26 -17.09
N ALA A 369 5.41 1.31 -17.22
CA ALA A 369 5.35 2.21 -18.38
C ALA A 369 5.60 1.44 -19.68
N THR A 370 6.57 0.52 -19.70
CA THR A 370 6.85 -0.34 -20.86
C THR A 370 5.64 -1.21 -21.22
N MET A 371 5.01 -1.86 -20.24
CA MET A 371 3.80 -2.67 -20.46
C MET A 371 2.64 -1.84 -20.99
N ILE A 372 2.44 -0.63 -20.47
CA ILE A 372 1.37 0.29 -20.93
C ILE A 372 1.62 0.72 -22.38
N ILE A 373 2.85 1.10 -22.71
CA ILE A 373 3.21 1.51 -24.07
C ILE A 373 3.04 0.34 -25.05
N ALA A 374 3.46 -0.86 -24.69
CA ALA A 374 3.33 -2.06 -25.53
C ALA A 374 1.86 -2.48 -25.74
N ALA A 375 0.97 -2.19 -24.80
CA ALA A 375 -0.45 -2.51 -24.88
C ALA A 375 -1.28 -1.48 -25.69
N ARG A 376 -0.71 -0.33 -26.07
CA ARG A 376 -1.45 0.69 -26.83
C ARG A 376 -1.96 0.13 -28.16
N ARG A 377 -3.04 0.70 -28.67
CA ARG A 377 -3.50 0.41 -30.03
C ARG A 377 -2.40 0.83 -31.04
N SER A 378 -2.04 -0.07 -31.91
CA SER A 378 -1.24 0.21 -33.11
C SER A 378 -2.06 1.02 -34.12
#